data_cd1e6222c507cdda708ece1af756b6fd
#
_entry.id   cd1e6222c507cdda708ece1af756b6fd
#
_cell.length_a   1.000
_cell.length_b   1.000
_cell.length_c   1.000
_cell.angle_alpha   90.00
_cell.angle_beta   90.00
_cell.angle_gamma   90.00
#
_symmetry.space_group_name_H-M   'P 1'
#
loop_
_entity.id
_entity.type
_entity.pdbx_description
1 polymer ?
#
loop_
_entity_poly.entity_id
_entity_poly.type
_entity_poly.pdbx_seq_one_letter_code
_entity_poly.pdbx_strand_id
1 'polypeptide(L)'
;MFYYGDAPSKNAVIKWLYEMAYKQGLADEKLYHSIMNHENVTSTYFGNYLAIPHPEIFLSETSFISVAILPKPILWDDEYVDIVFLVSIQKNNPNAFKLWSYLSFLISNNTTLEEIKKEPTFQNLSKVISKIYEDLF
;
A
#
# COMPACT_ATOMS: atom_id res chain seq x y z
N MET A 1 9.12 0.50 3.84
CA MET A 1 9.52 -0.49 2.83
C MET A 1 9.15 0.05 1.45
N PHE A 2 10.07 -0.07 0.52
CA PHE A 2 9.94 0.68 -0.74
C PHE A 2 10.56 -0.10 -1.90
N TYR A 3 9.86 -0.14 -3.04
CA TYR A 3 10.33 -0.72 -4.29
C TYR A 3 10.09 0.26 -5.44
N TYR A 4 11.10 0.46 -6.28
CA TYR A 4 10.98 1.21 -7.53
C TYR A 4 11.55 0.36 -8.67
N GLY A 5 10.72 0.05 -9.67
CA GLY A 5 11.11 -0.76 -10.80
C GLY A 5 9.91 -1.40 -11.48
N ASP A 6 10.16 -2.09 -12.58
CA ASP A 6 9.10 -2.79 -13.33
C ASP A 6 8.63 -4.04 -12.58
N ALA A 7 7.40 -4.43 -12.85
CA ALA A 7 6.80 -5.63 -12.30
C ALA A 7 5.95 -6.34 -13.38
N PRO A 8 5.92 -7.68 -13.35
CA PRO A 8 5.19 -8.43 -14.38
C PRO A 8 3.68 -8.49 -14.14
N SER A 9 3.21 -8.39 -12.91
CA SER A 9 1.80 -8.59 -12.59
C SER A 9 1.41 -8.06 -11.23
N LYS A 10 0.12 -7.90 -11.03
CA LYS A 10 -0.51 -7.59 -9.75
C LYS A 10 -0.06 -8.54 -8.63
N ASN A 11 -0.15 -9.85 -8.87
CA ASN A 11 0.19 -10.82 -7.85
C ASN A 11 1.67 -10.78 -7.47
N ALA A 12 2.56 -10.52 -8.42
CA ALA A 12 3.98 -10.36 -8.15
C ALA A 12 4.26 -9.16 -7.25
N VAL A 13 3.62 -8.03 -7.52
CA VAL A 13 3.78 -6.81 -6.70
C VAL A 13 3.32 -7.04 -5.27
N ILE A 14 2.14 -7.61 -5.09
CA ILE A 14 1.60 -7.90 -3.76
C ILE A 14 2.55 -8.83 -3.00
N LYS A 15 3.01 -9.89 -3.65
CA LYS A 15 3.93 -10.84 -3.04
C LYS A 15 5.25 -10.18 -2.62
N TRP A 16 5.84 -9.36 -3.49
CA TRP A 16 7.10 -8.67 -3.17
C TRP A 16 6.95 -7.70 -2.01
N LEU A 17 5.87 -6.93 -1.98
CA LEU A 17 5.60 -6.00 -0.89
C LEU A 17 5.37 -6.73 0.44
N TYR A 18 4.67 -7.86 0.39
CA TYR A 18 4.50 -8.72 1.55
C TYR A 18 5.85 -9.29 2.02
N GLU A 19 6.67 -9.82 1.10
CA GLU A 19 7.96 -10.41 1.43
C GLU A 19 8.91 -9.42 2.10
N MET A 20 8.90 -8.16 1.67
CA MET A 20 9.69 -7.12 2.33
C MET A 20 9.27 -6.94 3.79
N ALA A 21 7.98 -6.96 4.07
CA ALA A 21 7.45 -6.89 5.43
C ALA A 21 7.78 -8.15 6.22
N TYR A 22 7.65 -9.31 5.58
CA TYR A 22 7.97 -10.60 6.19
C TYR A 22 9.43 -10.67 6.65
N LYS A 23 10.36 -10.21 5.81
CA LYS A 23 11.80 -10.20 6.14
C LYS A 23 12.13 -9.32 7.33
N GLN A 24 11.30 -8.32 7.60
CA GLN A 24 11.47 -7.43 8.76
C GLN A 24 10.68 -7.90 9.99
N GLY A 25 10.05 -9.06 9.91
CA GLY A 25 9.27 -9.59 11.02
C GLY A 25 7.92 -8.90 11.24
N LEU A 26 7.43 -8.15 10.25
CA LEU A 26 6.19 -7.37 10.37
C LEU A 26 4.97 -8.11 9.83
N ALA A 27 5.16 -9.20 9.10
CA ALA A 27 4.09 -9.93 8.44
C ALA A 27 4.32 -11.44 8.55
N ASP A 28 3.22 -12.20 8.50
CA ASP A 28 3.23 -13.66 8.47
C ASP A 28 2.37 -14.19 7.32
N GLU A 29 2.38 -15.51 7.13
CA GLU A 29 1.60 -16.13 6.04
C GLU A 29 0.11 -15.92 6.17
N LYS A 30 -0.43 -15.81 7.38
CA LYS A 30 -1.85 -15.55 7.61
C LYS A 30 -2.24 -14.19 7.04
N LEU A 31 -1.37 -13.20 7.22
CA LEU A 31 -1.59 -11.87 6.65
C LEU A 31 -1.61 -11.93 5.12
N TYR A 32 -0.65 -12.63 4.52
CA TYR A 32 -0.60 -12.78 3.07
C TYR A 32 -1.88 -13.42 2.52
N HIS A 33 -2.34 -14.50 3.14
CA HIS A 33 -3.58 -15.16 2.72
C HIS A 33 -4.79 -14.24 2.86
N SER A 34 -4.86 -13.46 3.93
CA SER A 34 -5.95 -12.50 4.12
C SER A 34 -5.96 -11.41 3.05
N ILE A 35 -4.78 -10.90 2.69
CA ILE A 35 -4.64 -9.91 1.62
C ILE A 35 -5.12 -10.49 0.28
N MET A 36 -4.66 -11.69 -0.07
CA MET A 36 -5.03 -12.33 -1.33
C MET A 36 -6.50 -12.71 -1.39
N ASN A 37 -7.07 -13.18 -0.30
CA ASN A 37 -8.49 -13.49 -0.21
C ASN A 37 -9.34 -12.23 -0.46
N HIS A 38 -8.98 -11.13 0.15
CA HIS A 38 -9.67 -9.86 -0.05
C HIS A 38 -9.56 -9.41 -1.51
N GLU A 39 -8.38 -9.46 -2.08
CA GLU A 39 -8.12 -9.04 -3.45
C GLU A 39 -8.90 -9.89 -4.47
N ASN A 40 -9.05 -11.18 -4.20
CA ASN A 40 -9.81 -12.09 -5.07
C ASN A 40 -11.31 -11.82 -5.03
N VAL A 41 -11.82 -11.21 -3.98
CA VAL A 41 -13.25 -10.89 -3.83
C VAL A 41 -13.54 -9.48 -4.35
N THR A 42 -12.68 -8.51 -4.02
CA THR A 42 -12.89 -7.11 -4.36
C THR A 42 -11.56 -6.48 -4.72
N SER A 43 -11.49 -5.85 -5.89
CA SER A 43 -10.29 -5.11 -6.30
C SER A 43 -10.01 -3.96 -5.33
N THR A 44 -8.73 -3.76 -5.03
CA THR A 44 -8.27 -2.64 -4.21
C THR A 44 -7.79 -1.44 -5.06
N TYR A 45 -8.22 -1.36 -6.31
CA TYR A 45 -7.98 -0.20 -7.14
C TYR A 45 -8.75 1.01 -6.59
N PHE A 46 -8.05 2.13 -6.38
CA PHE A 46 -8.61 3.34 -5.78
C PHE A 46 -8.74 4.52 -6.75
N GLY A 47 -8.51 4.31 -8.05
CA GLY A 47 -8.47 5.39 -9.02
C GLY A 47 -7.08 6.02 -9.12
N ASN A 48 -6.88 6.90 -10.09
CA ASN A 48 -5.62 7.64 -10.29
C ASN A 48 -4.38 6.73 -10.37
N TYR A 49 -4.50 5.55 -10.97
CA TYR A 49 -3.41 4.57 -11.11
C TYR A 49 -2.90 4.04 -9.76
N LEU A 50 -3.72 4.12 -8.72
CA LEU A 50 -3.36 3.69 -7.36
C LEU A 50 -4.11 2.42 -6.97
N ALA A 51 -3.42 1.47 -6.33
CA ALA A 51 -4.03 0.35 -5.63
C ALA A 51 -3.55 0.32 -4.19
N ILE A 52 -4.44 -0.10 -3.27
CA ILE A 52 -4.13 -0.19 -1.85
C ILE A 52 -4.54 -1.58 -1.34
N PRO A 53 -3.75 -2.63 -1.67
CA PRO A 53 -4.04 -3.96 -1.12
C PRO A 53 -3.92 -3.97 0.39
N HIS A 54 -4.85 -4.67 1.03
CA HIS A 54 -4.94 -4.77 2.48
C HIS A 54 -5.66 -6.06 2.86
N PRO A 55 -5.50 -6.55 4.10
CA PRO A 55 -6.16 -7.79 4.53
C PRO A 55 -7.66 -7.61 4.75
N GLU A 56 -8.41 -8.73 4.74
CA GLU A 56 -9.83 -8.74 5.09
C GLU A 56 -10.04 -8.27 6.52
N ILE A 57 -9.14 -8.67 7.43
CA ILE A 57 -9.14 -8.27 8.82
C ILE A 57 -7.71 -7.90 9.23
N PHE A 58 -7.58 -7.01 10.21
CA PHE A 58 -6.27 -6.59 10.69
C PHE A 58 -5.69 -7.64 11.64
N LEU A 59 -4.63 -8.30 11.19
CA LEU A 59 -3.98 -9.42 11.89
C LEU A 59 -2.58 -9.08 12.39
N SER A 60 -2.00 -7.95 11.97
CA SER A 60 -0.62 -7.59 12.28
C SER A 60 -0.44 -7.19 13.73
N GLU A 61 0.69 -7.56 14.31
CA GLU A 61 1.09 -7.05 15.63
C GLU A 61 1.51 -5.57 15.56
N THR A 62 2.01 -5.14 14.40
CA THR A 62 2.50 -3.78 14.16
C THR A 62 1.93 -3.27 12.84
N SER A 63 1.52 -2.02 12.80
CA SER A 63 1.11 -1.38 11.56
C SER A 63 2.31 -1.16 10.65
N PHE A 64 2.12 -1.34 9.33
CA PHE A 64 3.16 -1.03 8.36
C PHE A 64 2.57 -0.64 7.01
N ILE A 65 3.40 0.02 6.21
CA ILE A 65 3.12 0.35 4.81
C ILE A 65 4.31 -0.09 3.97
N SER A 66 4.02 -0.78 2.87
CA SER A 66 5.01 -1.23 1.91
C SER A 66 4.59 -0.69 0.53
N VAL A 67 5.47 0.06 -0.14
CA VAL A 67 5.12 0.84 -1.32
C VAL A 67 5.91 0.39 -2.54
N ALA A 68 5.23 0.27 -3.68
CA ALA A 68 5.87 0.08 -4.98
C ALA A 68 5.49 1.21 -5.93
N ILE A 69 6.48 1.76 -6.62
CA ILE A 69 6.29 2.68 -7.73
C ILE A 69 6.80 2.00 -8.99
N LEU A 70 5.94 1.93 -10.02
CA LEU A 70 6.21 1.19 -11.25
C LEU A 70 6.37 2.17 -12.41
N PRO A 71 7.55 2.24 -13.04
CA PRO A 71 7.73 3.10 -14.23
C PRO A 71 6.76 2.76 -15.36
N LYS A 72 6.43 1.46 -15.50
CA LYS A 72 5.43 0.99 -16.45
C LYS A 72 4.19 0.54 -15.69
N PRO A 73 3.01 1.12 -15.97
CA PRO A 73 1.77 0.66 -15.38
C PRO A 73 1.50 -0.82 -15.69
N ILE A 74 0.88 -1.50 -14.74
CA ILE A 74 0.46 -2.89 -14.89
C ILE A 74 -1.05 -3.00 -14.77
N LEU A 75 -1.63 -4.06 -15.30
CA LEU A 75 -3.05 -4.32 -15.11
C LEU A 75 -3.33 -4.78 -13.68
N TRP A 76 -4.27 -4.11 -13.06
CA TRP A 76 -4.81 -4.45 -11.75
C TRP A 76 -6.27 -4.81 -11.98
N ASP A 77 -6.51 -6.07 -12.34
CA ASP A 77 -7.77 -6.54 -12.89
C ASP A 77 -8.07 -5.79 -14.21
N ASP A 78 -9.05 -4.88 -14.23
CA ASP A 78 -9.45 -4.17 -15.44
C ASP A 78 -8.83 -2.78 -15.59
N GLU A 79 -8.04 -2.32 -14.61
CA GLU A 79 -7.51 -0.97 -14.57
C GLU A 79 -5.98 -0.96 -14.49
N TYR A 80 -5.35 0.10 -15.02
CA TYR A 80 -3.90 0.25 -14.94
C TYR A 80 -3.48 0.92 -13.63
N VAL A 81 -2.39 0.41 -13.04
CA VAL A 81 -1.83 0.88 -11.78
C VAL A 81 -0.32 1.06 -11.91
N ASP A 82 0.20 2.15 -11.37
CA ASP A 82 1.64 2.43 -11.34
C ASP A 82 2.15 2.77 -9.93
N ILE A 83 1.27 2.82 -8.95
CA ILE A 83 1.66 2.99 -7.54
C ILE A 83 0.79 2.09 -6.65
N VAL A 84 1.44 1.36 -5.76
CA VAL A 84 0.78 0.37 -4.89
C VAL A 84 1.21 0.59 -3.45
N PHE A 85 0.23 0.74 -2.56
CA PHE A 85 0.45 0.82 -1.11
C PHE A 85 -0.14 -0.42 -0.46
N LEU A 86 0.72 -1.33 -0.01
CA LEU A 86 0.28 -2.45 0.82
C LEU A 86 0.21 -1.95 2.26
N VAL A 87 -0.99 -1.94 2.83
CA VAL A 87 -1.24 -1.38 4.16
C VAL A 87 -1.74 -2.46 5.09
N SER A 88 -1.15 -2.53 6.27
CA SER A 88 -1.67 -3.33 7.36
C SER A 88 -1.68 -2.49 8.63
N ILE A 89 -2.80 -2.53 9.36
CA ILE A 89 -2.97 -1.79 10.60
C ILE A 89 -2.95 -2.79 11.75
N GLN A 90 -2.32 -2.40 12.86
CA GLN A 90 -2.22 -3.25 14.05
C GLN A 90 -3.59 -3.78 14.48
N LYS A 91 -3.65 -5.07 14.79
CA LYS A 91 -4.88 -5.70 15.30
C LYS A 91 -5.31 -5.06 16.61
N ASN A 92 -6.61 -5.06 16.87
CA ASN A 92 -7.21 -4.51 18.09
C ASN A 92 -6.92 -3.01 18.32
N ASN A 93 -6.50 -2.29 17.27
CA ASN A 93 -6.33 -0.84 17.37
C ASN A 93 -7.73 -0.20 17.36
N PRO A 94 -8.13 0.52 18.43
CA PRO A 94 -9.46 1.13 18.48
C PRO A 94 -9.69 2.20 17.43
N ASN A 95 -8.62 2.75 16.85
CA ASN A 95 -8.68 3.76 15.80
C ASN A 95 -8.38 3.20 14.41
N ALA A 96 -8.33 1.87 14.25
CA ALA A 96 -7.93 1.24 13.00
C ALA A 96 -8.78 1.71 11.81
N PHE A 97 -10.09 1.74 11.97
CA PHE A 97 -10.99 2.15 10.89
C PHE A 97 -10.79 3.62 10.52
N LYS A 98 -10.63 4.48 11.51
CA LYS A 98 -10.40 5.91 11.30
C LYS A 98 -9.06 6.16 10.60
N LEU A 99 -8.01 5.48 11.04
CA LEU A 99 -6.69 5.54 10.42
C LEU A 99 -6.73 5.07 8.98
N TRP A 100 -7.41 3.96 8.71
CA TRP A 100 -7.58 3.43 7.37
C TRP A 100 -8.30 4.42 6.46
N SER A 101 -9.43 4.95 6.89
CA SER A 101 -10.21 5.91 6.11
C SER A 101 -9.40 7.15 5.78
N TYR A 102 -8.65 7.62 6.74
CA TYR A 102 -7.79 8.79 6.63
C TYR A 102 -6.67 8.56 5.63
N LEU A 103 -5.95 7.46 5.81
CA LEU A 103 -4.85 7.07 4.93
C LEU A 103 -5.32 6.93 3.49
N SER A 104 -6.44 6.24 3.28
CA SER A 104 -7.02 6.04 1.96
C SER A 104 -7.36 7.37 1.28
N PHE A 105 -7.98 8.29 2.01
CA PHE A 105 -8.32 9.60 1.49
C PHE A 105 -7.08 10.37 1.03
N LEU A 106 -6.03 10.36 1.83
CA LEU A 106 -4.82 11.10 1.53
C LEU A 106 -4.03 10.51 0.40
N ILE A 107 -3.86 9.20 0.41
CA ILE A 107 -3.11 8.49 -0.62
C ILE A 107 -3.82 8.63 -1.97
N SER A 108 -5.15 8.66 -1.98
CA SER A 108 -5.91 8.84 -3.21
C SER A 108 -5.93 10.29 -3.73
N ASN A 109 -5.35 11.24 -3.00
CA ASN A 109 -5.23 12.61 -3.45
C ASN A 109 -4.25 12.71 -4.61
N ASN A 110 -4.71 13.22 -5.76
CA ASN A 110 -3.92 13.24 -6.98
C ASN A 110 -2.62 14.05 -6.85
N THR A 111 -2.67 15.17 -6.16
CA THR A 111 -1.49 16.03 -5.94
C THR A 111 -0.42 15.28 -5.14
N THR A 112 -0.83 14.57 -4.08
CA THR A 112 0.07 13.75 -3.27
C THR A 112 0.72 12.65 -4.10
N LEU A 113 -0.06 11.95 -4.91
CA LEU A 113 0.45 10.88 -5.77
C LEU A 113 1.46 11.41 -6.78
N GLU A 114 1.18 12.56 -7.39
CA GLU A 114 2.10 13.18 -8.35
C GLU A 114 3.43 13.57 -7.69
N GLU A 115 3.39 14.10 -6.48
CA GLU A 115 4.61 14.43 -5.73
C GLU A 115 5.45 13.19 -5.44
N ILE A 116 4.82 12.08 -5.08
CA ILE A 116 5.51 10.82 -4.80
C ILE A 116 6.14 10.27 -6.08
N LYS A 117 5.40 10.26 -7.19
CA LYS A 117 5.88 9.70 -8.47
C LYS A 117 6.93 10.57 -9.14
N LYS A 118 6.91 11.88 -8.92
CA LYS A 118 7.85 12.83 -9.51
C LYS A 118 9.29 12.55 -9.08
N GLU A 119 9.48 12.14 -7.84
CA GLU A 119 10.77 11.74 -7.31
C GLU A 119 10.59 10.40 -6.58
N PRO A 120 10.71 9.27 -7.31
CA PRO A 120 10.39 7.95 -6.78
C PRO A 120 11.51 7.38 -5.92
N THR A 121 11.77 8.04 -4.79
CA THR A 121 12.78 7.64 -3.81
C THR A 121 12.15 7.43 -2.45
N PHE A 122 12.78 6.59 -1.64
CA PHE A 122 12.33 6.37 -0.26
C PHE A 122 12.33 7.68 0.53
N GLN A 123 13.33 8.51 0.33
CA GLN A 123 13.46 9.80 1.03
C GLN A 123 12.29 10.72 0.72
N ASN A 124 11.92 10.84 -0.56
CA ASN A 124 10.79 11.67 -0.95
C ASN A 124 9.47 11.11 -0.44
N LEU A 125 9.27 9.79 -0.55
CA LEU A 125 8.10 9.12 -0.02
C LEU A 125 7.93 9.40 1.47
N SER A 126 8.99 9.23 2.25
CA SER A 126 8.97 9.48 3.70
C SER A 126 8.63 10.93 4.01
N LYS A 127 9.20 11.87 3.26
CA LYS A 127 8.94 13.30 3.42
C LYS A 127 7.47 13.64 3.17
N VAL A 128 6.91 13.12 2.07
CA VAL A 128 5.51 13.38 1.71
C VAL A 128 4.55 12.78 2.74
N ILE A 129 4.80 11.55 3.17
CA ILE A 129 3.97 10.88 4.17
C ILE A 129 4.06 11.58 5.53
N SER A 130 5.26 11.98 5.94
CA SER A 130 5.45 12.70 7.22
C SER A 130 4.71 14.03 7.24
N LYS A 131 4.77 14.77 6.14
CA LYS A 131 4.06 16.04 6.01
C LYS A 131 2.55 15.84 6.15
N ILE A 132 2.03 14.81 5.50
CA ILE A 132 0.62 14.45 5.60
C ILE A 132 0.25 14.13 7.04
N TYR A 133 1.07 13.32 7.70
CA TYR A 133 0.85 12.95 9.10
C TYR A 133 0.82 14.18 10.02
N GLU A 134 1.76 15.10 9.84
CA GLU A 134 1.82 16.35 10.61
C GLU A 134 0.59 17.23 10.41
N ASP A 135 0.11 17.33 9.16
CA ASP A 135 -1.07 18.14 8.85
C ASP A 135 -2.35 17.57 9.47
N LEU A 136 -2.34 16.30 9.87
CA LEU A 136 -3.52 15.57 10.34
C LEU A 136 -3.53 15.27 11.83
N PHE A 137 -2.38 15.21 12.43
CA PHE A 137 -2.17 14.86 13.81
C PHE A 137 -1.30 15.90 14.48
#